data_86ff95eca5362f95654da6a07dd8c329
#
_entry.id   86ff95eca5362f95654da6a07dd8c329
#
_cell.length_a   1.000
_cell.length_b   1.000
_cell.length_c   1.000
_cell.angle_alpha   90.00
_cell.angle_beta   90.00
_cell.angle_gamma   90.00
#
_symmetry.space_group_name_H-M   'P 1'
#
loop_
_entity.id
_entity.type
_entity.pdbx_description
1 polymer ?
#
loop_
_entity_poly.entity_id
_entity_poly.type
_entity_poly.pdbx_seq_one_letter_code
_entity_poly.pdbx_strand_id
1 'polypeptide(L)'
;MTQKLTILFDLDGTLVDTAPDLMAAHNHVMKKFGYSTRSVEQIRNLVGKGASVLIGRSIWGSAKKEFSRITDEKIKNEMVKEFISFYGKNIVKDSKLIKGVLEFLKWAKSKIYQWVYVQISKNI
;
A
#
# COMPACT_ATOMS: atom_id res chain seq x y z
N MET A 1 -26.30 30.89 3.61
CA MET A 1 -25.52 30.08 2.66
C MET A 1 -25.17 28.75 3.34
N THR A 2 -25.62 27.66 2.77
CA THR A 2 -25.18 26.33 3.21
C THR A 2 -23.77 26.06 2.69
N GLN A 3 -22.80 25.95 3.60
CA GLN A 3 -21.48 25.50 3.22
C GLN A 3 -21.55 24.03 2.80
N LYS A 4 -21.09 23.74 1.59
CA LYS A 4 -20.90 22.36 1.15
C LYS A 4 -19.60 21.84 1.75
N LEU A 5 -19.70 20.85 2.61
CA LEU A 5 -18.54 20.18 3.17
C LEU A 5 -18.13 19.01 2.27
N THR A 6 -16.85 18.89 2.02
CA THR A 6 -16.25 17.76 1.32
C THR A 6 -15.27 17.06 2.24
N ILE A 7 -15.36 15.75 2.35
CA ILE A 7 -14.40 14.94 3.10
C ILE A 7 -13.55 14.14 2.11
N LEU A 8 -12.24 14.21 2.28
CA LEU A 8 -11.27 13.40 1.56
C LEU A 8 -10.79 12.27 2.46
N PHE A 9 -10.78 11.07 1.93
CA PHE A 9 -10.33 9.88 2.64
C PHE A 9 -9.08 9.29 1.99
N ASP A 10 -8.12 8.88 2.80
CA ASP A 10 -7.11 7.93 2.39
C ASP A 10 -7.72 6.51 2.39
N LEU A 11 -7.24 5.63 1.53
CA LEU A 11 -7.76 4.27 1.45
C LEU A 11 -6.95 3.30 2.30
N ASP A 12 -5.68 3.14 1.93
CA ASP A 12 -4.83 2.10 2.49
C ASP A 12 -4.53 2.36 3.97
N GLY A 13 -5.02 1.47 4.85
CA GLY A 13 -4.86 1.61 6.28
C GLY A 13 -5.76 2.65 6.95
N THR A 14 -6.66 3.30 6.20
CA THR A 14 -7.65 4.25 6.72
C THR A 14 -9.07 3.73 6.58
N LEU A 15 -9.51 3.44 5.37
CA LEU A 15 -10.82 2.85 5.09
C LEU A 15 -10.75 1.32 4.96
N VAL A 16 -9.66 0.83 4.39
CA VAL A 16 -9.45 -0.59 4.09
C VAL A 16 -8.10 -1.03 4.65
N ASP A 17 -8.09 -2.14 5.35
CA ASP A 17 -6.84 -2.83 5.71
C ASP A 17 -6.34 -3.61 4.48
N THR A 18 -5.46 -2.99 3.72
CA THR A 18 -4.86 -3.55 2.51
C THR A 18 -3.54 -4.28 2.78
N ALA A 19 -3.05 -4.27 3.99
CA ALA A 19 -1.76 -4.85 4.35
C ALA A 19 -1.64 -6.35 4.03
N PRO A 20 -2.68 -7.21 4.18
CA PRO A 20 -2.59 -8.60 3.80
C PRO A 20 -2.30 -8.82 2.31
N ASP A 21 -2.98 -8.10 1.42
CA ASP A 21 -2.77 -8.19 -0.02
C ASP A 21 -1.42 -7.59 -0.45
N LEU A 22 -1.03 -6.48 0.17
CA LEU A 22 0.29 -5.88 -0.03
C LEU A 22 1.42 -6.80 0.44
N MET A 23 1.23 -7.49 1.57
CA MET A 23 2.16 -8.51 2.07
C MET A 23 2.29 -9.66 1.08
N ALA A 24 1.19 -10.16 0.54
CA ALA A 24 1.22 -11.25 -0.43
C ALA A 24 2.03 -10.86 -1.68
N ALA A 25 1.79 -9.67 -2.22
CA ALA A 25 2.54 -9.15 -3.36
C ALA A 25 4.02 -8.92 -3.03
N HIS A 26 4.30 -8.31 -1.88
CA HIS A 26 5.67 -8.09 -1.40
C HIS A 26 6.43 -9.42 -1.27
N ASN A 27 5.85 -10.39 -0.58
CA ASN A 27 6.50 -11.67 -0.31
C ASN A 27 6.65 -12.53 -1.58
N HIS A 28 5.73 -12.43 -2.53
CA HIS A 28 5.90 -13.02 -3.86
C HIS A 28 7.17 -12.49 -4.52
N VAL A 29 7.36 -11.18 -4.55
CA VAL A 29 8.54 -10.54 -5.13
C VAL A 29 9.81 -10.89 -4.37
N MET A 30 9.78 -10.81 -3.04
CA MET A 30 10.94 -11.16 -2.22
C MET A 30 11.41 -12.59 -2.48
N LYS A 31 10.51 -13.56 -2.51
CA LYS A 31 10.83 -14.95 -2.83
C LYS A 31 11.42 -15.10 -4.23
N LYS A 32 10.82 -14.45 -5.22
CA LYS A 32 11.27 -14.53 -6.61
C LYS A 32 12.71 -14.00 -6.80
N PHE A 33 13.08 -12.98 -6.06
CA PHE A 33 14.39 -12.32 -6.16
C PHE A 33 15.39 -12.73 -5.06
N GLY A 34 15.04 -13.70 -4.20
CA GLY A 34 15.94 -14.24 -3.20
C GLY A 34 16.11 -13.40 -1.93
N TYR A 35 15.15 -12.54 -1.62
CA TYR A 35 15.13 -11.72 -0.40
C TYR A 35 14.21 -12.29 0.68
N SER A 36 14.39 -11.83 1.91
CA SER A 36 13.57 -12.23 3.03
C SER A 36 12.14 -11.71 2.95
N THR A 37 11.19 -12.53 3.33
CA THR A 37 9.77 -12.14 3.44
C THR A 37 9.53 -11.31 4.70
N ARG A 38 8.37 -10.65 4.75
CA ARG A 38 7.93 -9.85 5.89
C ARG A 38 6.56 -10.30 6.39
N SER A 39 6.31 -10.08 7.67
CA SER A 39 4.99 -10.28 8.27
C SER A 39 4.04 -9.14 7.87
N VAL A 40 2.74 -9.37 8.05
CA VAL A 40 1.72 -8.35 7.81
C VAL A 40 1.95 -7.11 8.68
N GLU A 41 2.38 -7.27 9.92
CA GLU A 41 2.67 -6.15 10.81
C GLU A 41 3.85 -5.30 10.32
N GLN A 42 4.90 -5.95 9.83
CA GLN A 42 6.03 -5.25 9.23
C GLN A 42 5.59 -4.48 7.97
N ILE A 43 4.71 -5.06 7.16
CA ILE A 43 4.16 -4.37 5.98
C ILE A 43 3.30 -3.18 6.39
N ARG A 44 2.44 -3.29 7.41
CA ARG A 44 1.64 -2.16 7.91
C ARG A 44 2.49 -0.95 8.25
N ASN A 45 3.66 -1.17 8.84
CA ASN A 45 4.58 -0.09 9.21
C ASN A 45 5.31 0.53 8.00
N LEU A 46 5.28 -0.11 6.84
CA LEU A 46 5.97 0.33 5.62
C LEU A 46 5.04 0.91 4.57
N VAL A 47 3.74 0.69 4.68
CA VAL A 47 2.72 1.13 3.73
C VAL A 47 2.53 2.65 3.76
N GLY A 48 2.02 3.21 2.65
CA GLY A 48 1.62 4.61 2.55
C GLY A 48 2.56 5.50 1.74
N LYS A 49 3.68 4.97 1.26
CA LYS A 49 4.64 5.72 0.43
C LYS A 49 4.86 5.12 -0.98
N GLY A 50 4.02 4.17 -1.36
CA GLY A 50 4.05 3.52 -2.67
C GLY A 50 4.98 2.31 -2.78
N ALA A 51 4.79 1.54 -3.85
CA ALA A 51 5.47 0.27 -4.09
C ALA A 51 7.01 0.42 -4.16
N SER A 52 7.49 1.46 -4.82
CA SER A 52 8.93 1.72 -4.95
C SER A 52 9.63 1.91 -3.60
N VAL A 53 8.98 2.64 -2.68
CA VAL A 53 9.52 2.86 -1.33
C VAL A 53 9.45 1.58 -0.51
N LEU A 54 8.34 0.83 -0.61
CA LEU A 54 8.18 -0.44 0.08
C LEU A 54 9.27 -1.44 -0.33
N ILE A 55 9.46 -1.64 -1.61
CA ILE A 55 10.50 -2.53 -2.16
C ILE A 55 11.89 -2.02 -1.80
N GLY A 56 12.17 -0.73 -1.98
CA GLY A 56 13.46 -0.14 -1.64
C GLY A 56 13.85 -0.33 -0.18
N ARG A 57 12.92 -0.11 0.74
CA ARG A 57 13.15 -0.34 2.17
C ARG A 57 13.40 -1.81 2.51
N SER A 58 12.78 -2.72 1.75
CA SER A 58 12.97 -4.15 1.95
C SER A 58 14.33 -4.64 1.47
N ILE A 59 14.83 -4.09 0.36
CA ILE A 59 16.14 -4.45 -0.20
C ILE A 59 17.26 -3.80 0.60
N TRP A 60 17.18 -2.50 0.79
CA TRP A 60 18.30 -1.74 1.34
C TRP A 60 18.29 -1.65 2.85
N GLY A 61 17.18 -1.78 3.54
CA GLY A 61 17.08 -1.76 4.99
C GLY A 61 18.04 -0.80 5.68
N SER A 62 18.46 -1.13 6.88
CA SER A 62 19.50 -0.41 7.61
C SER A 62 20.94 -0.89 7.30
N ALA A 63 21.10 -2.02 6.61
CA ALA A 63 22.40 -2.65 6.29
C ALA A 63 22.96 -2.27 4.92
N LYS A 64 22.69 -1.12 4.44
CA LYS A 64 22.83 -0.62 3.05
C LYS A 64 24.18 -0.58 2.39
N LYS A 65 25.23 -1.04 2.97
CA LYS A 65 26.55 -0.49 2.63
C LYS A 65 27.33 -1.20 1.53
N GLU A 66 26.83 -2.29 0.93
CA GLU A 66 27.71 -3.15 0.11
C GLU A 66 27.32 -3.35 -1.35
N PHE A 67 26.24 -2.75 -1.82
CA PHE A 67 25.81 -2.94 -3.22
C PHE A 67 26.08 -1.71 -4.10
N SER A 68 26.50 -1.95 -5.34
CA SER A 68 26.66 -0.86 -6.31
C SER A 68 25.28 -0.27 -6.64
N ARG A 69 25.13 1.03 -6.51
CA ARG A 69 23.86 1.74 -6.70
C ARG A 69 23.14 1.41 -8.01
N ILE A 70 23.88 1.23 -9.08
CA ILE A 70 23.32 1.04 -10.44
C ILE A 70 22.62 -0.32 -10.56
N THR A 71 23.28 -1.38 -10.11
CA THR A 71 22.71 -2.75 -10.16
C THR A 71 21.48 -2.85 -9.27
N ASP A 72 21.53 -2.26 -8.09
CA ASP A 72 20.42 -2.29 -7.14
C ASP A 72 19.18 -1.54 -7.62
N GLU A 73 19.35 -0.38 -8.25
CA GLU A 73 18.24 0.38 -8.83
C GLU A 73 17.57 -0.37 -9.97
N LYS A 74 18.33 -1.04 -10.83
CA LYS A 74 17.78 -1.86 -11.91
C LYS A 74 16.95 -3.02 -11.35
N ILE A 75 17.51 -3.77 -10.41
CA ILE A 75 16.84 -4.87 -9.73
C ILE A 75 15.58 -4.36 -9.02
N LYS A 76 15.70 -3.25 -8.29
CA LYS A 76 14.55 -2.64 -7.61
C LYS A 76 13.43 -2.31 -8.60
N ASN A 77 13.74 -1.74 -9.74
CA ASN A 77 12.73 -1.38 -10.74
C ASN A 77 12.05 -2.63 -11.32
N GLU A 78 12.77 -3.71 -11.54
CA GLU A 78 12.20 -4.99 -11.95
C GLU A 78 11.27 -5.57 -10.86
N MET A 79 11.69 -5.50 -9.61
CA MET A 79 10.90 -5.94 -8.45
C MET A 79 9.62 -5.13 -8.30
N VAL A 80 9.69 -3.81 -8.49
CA VAL A 80 8.51 -2.93 -8.45
C VAL A 80 7.51 -3.28 -9.56
N LYS A 81 7.97 -3.54 -10.77
CA LYS A 81 7.12 -3.98 -11.89
C LYS A 81 6.42 -5.30 -11.57
N GLU A 82 7.15 -6.25 -11.03
CA GLU A 82 6.58 -7.55 -10.62
C GLU A 82 5.56 -7.39 -9.49
N PHE A 83 5.87 -6.54 -8.51
CA PHE A 83 4.94 -6.21 -7.43
C PHE A 83 3.62 -5.65 -7.96
N ILE A 84 3.69 -4.66 -8.83
CA ILE A 84 2.50 -4.02 -9.43
C ILE A 84 1.69 -5.04 -10.23
N SER A 85 2.35 -5.88 -11.02
CA SER A 85 1.70 -6.91 -11.81
C SER A 85 0.98 -7.94 -10.93
N PHE A 86 1.64 -8.43 -9.89
CA PHE A 86 1.06 -9.40 -8.97
C PHE A 86 -0.09 -8.79 -8.16
N TYR A 87 0.13 -7.61 -7.58
CA TYR A 87 -0.89 -6.91 -6.81
C TYR A 87 -2.14 -6.61 -7.63
N GLY A 88 -1.97 -6.12 -8.86
CA GLY A 88 -3.08 -5.83 -9.76
C GLY A 88 -3.94 -7.05 -10.11
N LYS A 89 -3.34 -8.24 -10.18
CA LYS A 89 -4.05 -9.50 -10.42
C LYS A 89 -4.75 -10.08 -9.18
N ASN A 90 -4.32 -9.66 -7.99
CA ASN A 90 -4.77 -10.21 -6.71
C ASN A 90 -5.38 -9.15 -5.79
N ILE A 91 -5.81 -8.03 -6.35
CA ILE A 91 -6.36 -6.93 -5.57
C ILE A 91 -7.65 -7.34 -4.86
N VAL A 92 -7.82 -6.88 -3.62
CA VAL A 92 -9.01 -7.13 -2.77
C VAL A 92 -9.26 -8.63 -2.49
N LYS A 93 -8.21 -9.42 -2.43
CA LYS A 93 -8.34 -10.84 -2.10
C LYS A 93 -8.52 -11.05 -0.59
N ASP A 94 -7.66 -10.44 0.21
CA ASP A 94 -7.64 -10.57 1.68
C ASP A 94 -7.80 -9.23 2.41
N SER A 95 -7.98 -8.14 1.66
CA SER A 95 -8.25 -6.81 2.20
C SER A 95 -9.65 -6.71 2.78
N LYS A 96 -9.79 -5.99 3.90
CA LYS A 96 -11.08 -5.83 4.60
C LYS A 96 -11.30 -4.39 5.02
N LEU A 97 -12.56 -3.97 5.10
CA LEU A 97 -12.93 -2.70 5.71
C LEU A 97 -12.45 -2.66 7.17
N ILE A 98 -11.88 -1.52 7.55
CA ILE A 98 -11.52 -1.28 8.95
C ILE A 98 -12.80 -1.13 9.78
N LYS A 99 -12.80 -1.69 10.98
CA LYS A 99 -13.95 -1.65 11.90
C LYS A 99 -14.40 -0.21 12.13
N GLY A 100 -15.69 0.01 12.02
CA GLY A 100 -16.32 1.33 12.21
C GLY A 100 -16.39 2.19 10.95
N VAL A 101 -15.70 1.83 9.87
CA VAL A 101 -15.67 2.62 8.63
C VAL A 101 -17.06 2.69 7.99
N LEU A 102 -17.75 1.56 7.88
CA LEU A 102 -19.07 1.52 7.25
C LEU A 102 -20.08 2.37 8.01
N GLU A 103 -20.10 2.29 9.32
CA GLU A 103 -20.97 3.07 10.21
C GLU A 103 -20.66 4.57 10.09
N PHE A 104 -19.37 4.93 10.07
CA PHE A 104 -18.94 6.31 9.89
C PHE A 104 -19.38 6.86 8.51
N LEU A 105 -19.20 6.10 7.44
CA LEU A 105 -19.61 6.52 6.09
C LEU A 105 -21.13 6.71 5.98
N LYS A 106 -21.91 5.84 6.61
CA LYS A 106 -23.38 5.99 6.69
C LYS A 106 -23.77 7.26 7.42
N TRP A 107 -23.14 7.53 8.56
CA TRP A 107 -23.35 8.76 9.31
C TRP A 107 -22.95 9.99 8.48
N ALA A 108 -21.76 9.98 7.87
CA ALA A 108 -21.28 11.08 7.04
C ALA A 108 -22.22 11.36 5.86
N LYS A 109 -22.72 10.33 5.20
CA LYS A 109 -23.70 10.45 4.11
C LYS A 109 -24.98 11.16 4.56
N SER A 110 -25.42 10.97 5.80
CA SER A 110 -26.60 11.64 6.36
C SER A 110 -26.37 13.12 6.69
N LYS A 111 -25.12 13.58 6.83
CA LYS A 111 -24.75 14.93 7.31
C LYS A 111 -24.06 15.79 6.25
N ILE A 112 -23.52 15.17 5.22
CA ILE A 112 -22.64 15.80 4.25
C ILE A 112 -23.21 15.63 2.84
N TYR A 113 -23.29 16.73 2.07
CA TYR A 113 -23.87 16.72 0.74
C TYR A 113 -22.96 16.13 -0.33
N GLN A 114 -21.65 16.16 -0.10
CA GLN A 114 -20.65 15.65 -1.04
C GLN A 114 -19.43 15.19 -0.29
N TRP A 115 -18.96 13.98 -0.57
CA TRP A 115 -17.70 13.46 -0.09
C TRP A 115 -16.96 12.78 -1.22
N VAL A 116 -15.63 12.91 -1.20
CA VAL A 116 -14.74 12.39 -2.23
C VAL A 116 -13.78 11.41 -1.55
N TYR A 117 -13.64 10.29 -2.18
CA TYR A 117 -12.70 9.27 -1.85
C TYR A 117 -11.43 9.47 -2.69
N VAL A 118 -10.27 9.49 -2.03
CA VAL A 118 -8.98 9.63 -2.69
C VAL A 118 -8.04 8.52 -2.24
N GLN A 119 -7.54 7.75 -3.19
CA GLN A 119 -6.48 6.81 -2.96
C GLN A 119 -5.14 7.51 -3.14
N ILE A 120 -4.36 7.63 -2.05
CA ILE A 120 -3.00 8.17 -2.10
C ILE A 120 -2.00 7.01 -2.19
N SER A 121 -2.12 6.16 -3.18
CA SER A 121 -1.03 5.30 -3.59
C SER A 121 -0.47 5.82 -4.89
N LYS A 122 0.50 6.69 -4.79
CA LYS A 122 1.27 7.09 -5.97
C LYS A 122 2.01 5.86 -6.49
N ASN A 123 1.74 5.48 -7.73
CA ASN A 123 2.46 4.46 -8.48
C ASN A 123 2.06 3.00 -8.22
N ILE A 124 0.81 2.75 -7.98
CA ILE A 124 0.24 1.43 -8.27
C ILE A 124 -0.68 1.56 -9.48
#